data_f4fcee0fe07d330e2b91b2b5fe611af1
#
_entry.id   f4fcee0fe07d330e2b91b2b5fe611af1
#
_cell.length_a   1.000
_cell.length_b   1.000
_cell.length_c   1.000
_cell.angle_alpha   90.00
_cell.angle_beta   90.00
_cell.angle_gamma   90.00
#
_symmetry.space_group_name_H-M   'P 1'
#
loop_
_entity.id
_entity.type
_entity.pdbx_description
1 polymer ?
#
loop_
_entity_poly.entity_id
_entity_poly.type
_entity_poly.pdbx_seq_one_letter_code
_entity_poly.pdbx_strand_id
1 'polypeptide(L)'
;MRLHKNKDDFTEAVQAVSRGLNISPALIEKDYYVTLVLKRINEEISGLIFKGGTSLSKCHKAINRFSEDIDLTLDSEHLTEGQKKIVKPTIVKICEELGLTINNLENTRSRRDYNCYQISYPLLFENDEIDPVIKAETVFIQECYPEEVKQADSLIGEWLKANGFTKQAEEYELIPFDIHVQTMERTLVDKVFALCDYMLLDDMKKHSRHIYDIYQLLKRVELNDDFRALVHRVREDRKYHSLCISAQDNADVPALLKRVIETGCYKKDYEEHTRTMLYAPCDYEEAITGLEKIIDSGMFAKDEDYERNTIHISVSSAAKIASYKEYRLCKMPENGKYGDYTYKIPNKYVSINRSEKAIVFHLPKDYVVELRNGRTNQTAGLTVTEFAAEVADKDESAYGTKIIRPSQLSSDGNTHKKETGFNSK
;
A
#
# COMPACT_ATOMS: atom_id res chain seq x y z
N MET A 1 15.64 17.97 19.44
CA MET A 1 14.40 18.68 19.95
C MET A 1 13.45 18.88 18.78
N ARG A 2 12.13 18.71 18.93
CA ARG A 2 11.17 18.87 17.81
C ARG A 2 10.95 20.35 17.49
N LEU A 3 11.07 20.73 16.24
CA LEU A 3 11.04 22.13 15.79
C LEU A 3 9.77 22.87 16.24
N HIS A 4 8.57 22.27 16.14
CA HIS A 4 7.30 22.91 16.52
C HIS A 4 7.19 23.24 18.05
N LYS A 5 8.10 22.73 18.88
CA LYS A 5 8.16 23.12 20.31
C LYS A 5 8.82 24.46 20.54
N ASN A 6 9.58 24.98 19.55
CA ASN A 6 10.08 26.34 19.51
C ASN A 6 9.30 27.12 18.42
N LYS A 7 8.32 27.89 18.85
CA LYS A 7 7.39 28.59 17.96
C LYS A 7 8.10 29.59 17.02
N ASP A 8 9.12 30.27 17.53
CA ASP A 8 9.83 31.28 16.76
C ASP A 8 10.68 30.65 15.66
N ASP A 9 11.48 29.62 15.99
CA ASP A 9 12.29 28.90 15.02
C ASP A 9 11.42 28.15 14.00
N PHE A 10 10.26 27.62 14.43
CA PHE A 10 9.32 26.96 13.53
C PHE A 10 8.73 27.96 12.53
N THR A 11 8.31 29.12 13.01
CA THR A 11 7.76 30.20 12.17
C THR A 11 8.79 30.67 11.15
N GLU A 12 10.04 30.91 11.59
CA GLU A 12 11.13 31.34 10.73
C GLU A 12 11.45 30.29 9.66
N ALA A 13 11.57 29.01 10.04
CA ALA A 13 11.83 27.91 9.13
C ALA A 13 10.73 27.77 8.06
N VAL A 14 9.45 27.76 8.47
CA VAL A 14 8.32 27.67 7.54
C VAL A 14 8.34 28.83 6.55
N GLN A 15 8.57 30.07 7.01
CA GLN A 15 8.62 31.24 6.14
C GLN A 15 9.82 31.23 5.17
N ALA A 16 10.98 30.77 5.64
CA ALA A 16 12.18 30.65 4.81
C ALA A 16 11.97 29.65 3.69
N VAL A 17 11.45 28.47 4.03
CA VAL A 17 11.15 27.38 3.06
C VAL A 17 10.06 27.82 2.08
N SER A 18 9.00 28.48 2.57
CA SER A 18 7.92 29.04 1.75
C SER A 18 8.44 29.98 0.68
N ARG A 19 9.31 30.93 1.06
CA ARG A 19 9.95 31.85 0.10
C ARG A 19 10.88 31.13 -0.88
N GLY A 20 11.64 30.14 -0.39
CA GLY A 20 12.62 29.41 -1.20
C GLY A 20 11.99 28.49 -2.23
N LEU A 21 10.85 27.88 -1.90
CA LEU A 21 10.14 26.93 -2.77
C LEU A 21 8.95 27.55 -3.51
N ASN A 22 8.56 28.78 -3.17
CA ASN A 22 7.35 29.44 -3.65
C ASN A 22 6.07 28.61 -3.37
N ILE A 23 5.99 28.06 -2.15
CA ILE A 23 4.87 27.22 -1.66
C ILE A 23 4.24 27.95 -0.47
N SER A 24 2.92 27.90 -0.32
CA SER A 24 2.18 28.49 0.81
C SER A 24 2.75 28.06 2.16
N PRO A 25 2.96 28.98 3.13
CA PRO A 25 3.39 28.64 4.49
C PRO A 25 2.52 27.55 5.15
N ALA A 26 1.20 27.62 4.96
CA ALA A 26 0.27 26.61 5.49
C ALA A 26 0.51 25.20 4.92
N LEU A 27 0.92 25.07 3.65
CA LEU A 27 1.31 23.80 3.06
C LEU A 27 2.62 23.26 3.66
N ILE A 28 3.61 24.13 3.89
CA ILE A 28 4.87 23.75 4.54
C ILE A 28 4.63 23.31 5.98
N GLU A 29 3.79 24.03 6.72
CA GLU A 29 3.38 23.65 8.07
C GLU A 29 2.71 22.28 8.09
N LYS A 30 1.73 22.06 7.20
CA LYS A 30 1.01 20.79 7.10
C LYS A 30 1.95 19.65 6.71
N ASP A 31 2.84 19.85 5.74
CA ASP A 31 3.85 18.89 5.32
C ASP A 31 4.75 18.43 6.49
N TYR A 32 5.16 19.39 7.33
CA TYR A 32 5.93 19.11 8.54
C TYR A 32 5.19 18.17 9.49
N TYR A 33 3.93 18.46 9.82
CA TYR A 33 3.15 17.62 10.73
C TYR A 33 2.79 16.27 10.13
N VAL A 34 2.47 16.20 8.84
CA VAL A 34 2.27 14.93 8.11
C VAL A 34 3.51 14.05 8.22
N THR A 35 4.70 14.62 7.98
CA THR A 35 5.97 13.87 8.03
C THR A 35 6.30 13.44 9.46
N LEU A 36 6.06 14.30 10.44
CA LEU A 36 6.29 14.02 11.85
C LEU A 36 5.42 12.85 12.35
N VAL A 37 4.13 12.89 12.04
CA VAL A 37 3.18 11.82 12.38
C VAL A 37 3.56 10.51 11.69
N LEU A 38 3.86 10.55 10.39
CA LEU A 38 4.27 9.39 9.60
C LEU A 38 5.54 8.75 10.17
N LYS A 39 6.57 9.55 10.49
CA LYS A 39 7.82 9.07 11.09
C LYS A 39 7.57 8.33 12.40
N ARG A 40 6.77 8.92 13.28
CA ARG A 40 6.45 8.31 14.59
C ARG A 40 5.65 7.02 14.45
N ILE A 41 4.69 6.97 13.54
CA ILE A 41 3.92 5.75 13.27
C ILE A 41 4.84 4.65 12.72
N ASN A 42 5.76 5.00 11.79
CA ASN A 42 6.73 4.05 11.22
C ASN A 42 7.72 3.49 12.25
N GLU A 43 8.11 4.29 13.25
CA GLU A 43 8.99 3.85 14.33
C GLU A 43 8.31 2.87 15.31
N GLU A 44 7.00 2.99 15.52
CA GLU A 44 6.25 2.25 16.55
C GLU A 44 5.48 1.03 16.01
N ILE A 45 5.19 0.97 14.71
CA ILE A 45 4.39 -0.10 14.11
C ILE A 45 5.24 -0.90 13.13
N SER A 46 5.53 -2.16 13.50
CA SER A 46 6.26 -3.09 12.63
C SER A 46 5.41 -3.52 11.43
N GLY A 47 6.05 -3.68 10.27
CA GLY A 47 5.40 -4.12 9.04
C GLY A 47 4.50 -3.05 8.39
N LEU A 48 4.66 -1.79 8.78
CA LEU A 48 3.92 -0.69 8.18
C LEU A 48 4.35 -0.48 6.73
N ILE A 49 3.36 -0.31 5.83
CA ILE A 49 3.57 0.08 4.44
C ILE A 49 2.83 1.39 4.20
N PHE A 50 3.55 2.38 3.71
CA PHE A 50 3.02 3.66 3.28
C PHE A 50 2.66 3.63 1.80
N LYS A 51 1.50 4.15 1.44
CA LYS A 51 0.97 4.12 0.08
C LYS A 51 0.29 5.43 -0.31
N GLY A 52 -0.40 5.41 -1.44
CA GLY A 52 -1.21 6.54 -1.89
C GLY A 52 -0.43 7.70 -2.51
N GLY A 53 -1.08 8.84 -2.66
CA GLY A 53 -0.50 10.03 -3.30
C GLY A 53 0.68 10.61 -2.53
N THR A 54 0.62 10.58 -1.20
CA THR A 54 1.68 11.16 -0.35
C THR A 54 2.96 10.33 -0.39
N SER A 55 2.88 9.00 -0.56
CA SER A 55 4.07 8.18 -0.81
C SER A 55 4.71 8.50 -2.17
N LEU A 56 3.88 8.78 -3.21
CA LEU A 56 4.38 9.20 -4.52
C LEU A 56 5.13 10.54 -4.47
N SER A 57 4.66 11.49 -3.68
CA SER A 57 5.33 12.80 -3.54
C SER A 57 6.55 12.73 -2.63
N LYS A 58 6.42 12.16 -1.42
CA LYS A 58 7.47 12.17 -0.40
C LYS A 58 8.60 11.16 -0.65
N CYS A 59 8.26 9.95 -1.08
CA CYS A 59 9.22 8.85 -1.17
C CYS A 59 9.68 8.58 -2.60
N HIS A 60 8.77 8.52 -3.56
CA HIS A 60 9.09 8.24 -4.97
C HIS A 60 9.48 9.49 -5.75
N LYS A 61 9.14 10.69 -5.29
CA LYS A 61 9.30 11.96 -6.02
C LYS A 61 8.72 11.87 -7.45
N ALA A 62 7.58 11.17 -7.56
CA ALA A 62 6.97 10.81 -8.84
C ALA A 62 5.89 11.77 -9.30
N ILE A 63 5.32 12.54 -8.38
CA ILE A 63 4.29 13.55 -8.67
C ILE A 63 4.72 14.93 -8.17
N ASN A 64 4.30 15.96 -8.88
CA ASN A 64 4.64 17.36 -8.56
C ASN A 64 3.37 18.12 -8.15
N ARG A 65 2.72 17.61 -7.12
CA ARG A 65 1.54 18.19 -6.49
C ARG A 65 1.54 18.00 -4.99
N PHE A 66 0.78 18.84 -4.30
CA PHE A 66 0.51 18.66 -2.89
C PHE A 66 -0.29 17.35 -2.64
N SER A 67 0.10 16.65 -1.60
CA SER A 67 -0.60 15.47 -1.09
C SER A 67 -0.41 15.38 0.41
N GLU A 68 -1.49 15.16 1.15
CA GLU A 68 -1.56 15.40 2.59
C GLU A 68 -2.07 14.20 3.41
N ASP A 69 -2.70 13.22 2.76
CA ASP A 69 -3.25 12.05 3.41
C ASP A 69 -2.13 11.05 3.74
N ILE A 70 -2.19 10.41 4.90
CA ILE A 70 -1.28 9.33 5.31
C ILE A 70 -2.01 8.01 5.10
N ASP A 71 -1.80 7.37 3.95
CA ASP A 71 -2.42 6.09 3.63
C ASP A 71 -1.52 4.94 4.09
N LEU A 72 -2.00 4.10 5.00
CA LEU A 72 -1.24 3.04 5.66
C LEU A 72 -1.88 1.67 5.50
N THR A 73 -1.03 0.65 5.37
CA THR A 73 -1.42 -0.75 5.53
C THR A 73 -0.32 -1.51 6.27
N LEU A 74 -0.51 -2.81 6.48
CA LEU A 74 0.51 -3.70 7.02
C LEU A 74 0.94 -4.67 5.93
N ASP A 75 2.20 -5.10 5.98
CA ASP A 75 2.71 -6.15 5.13
C ASP A 75 2.01 -7.50 5.41
N SER A 76 2.26 -8.48 4.55
CA SER A 76 1.61 -9.79 4.64
C SER A 76 1.93 -10.58 5.91
N GLU A 77 3.12 -10.37 6.51
CA GLU A 77 3.54 -11.04 7.74
C GLU A 77 2.83 -10.46 8.96
N HIS A 78 2.65 -9.13 8.97
CA HIS A 78 2.08 -8.37 10.07
C HIS A 78 0.57 -8.14 9.94
N LEU A 79 -0.07 -8.53 8.84
CA LEU A 79 -1.52 -8.38 8.63
C LEU A 79 -2.32 -9.40 9.47
N THR A 80 -2.17 -9.34 10.78
CA THR A 80 -2.82 -10.22 11.76
C THR A 80 -3.76 -9.44 12.66
N GLU A 81 -4.74 -10.12 13.26
CA GLU A 81 -5.66 -9.49 14.21
C GLU A 81 -4.94 -8.91 15.45
N GLY A 82 -3.81 -9.51 15.84
CA GLY A 82 -2.96 -9.00 16.90
C GLY A 82 -2.35 -7.64 16.54
N GLN A 83 -1.77 -7.52 15.37
CA GLN A 83 -1.19 -6.27 14.86
C GLN A 83 -2.23 -5.20 14.61
N LYS A 84 -3.37 -5.54 13.98
CA LYS A 84 -4.48 -4.59 13.82
C LYS A 84 -4.96 -4.00 15.14
N LYS A 85 -4.92 -4.79 16.23
CA LYS A 85 -5.36 -4.34 17.56
C LYS A 85 -4.48 -3.24 18.12
N ILE A 86 -3.16 -3.25 17.85
CA ILE A 86 -2.22 -2.27 18.43
C ILE A 86 -2.17 -0.95 17.65
N VAL A 87 -2.63 -0.90 16.40
CA VAL A 87 -2.54 0.29 15.54
C VAL A 87 -3.26 1.48 16.16
N LYS A 88 -4.54 1.34 16.55
CA LYS A 88 -5.29 2.45 17.14
C LYS A 88 -4.64 3.01 18.43
N PRO A 89 -4.35 2.21 19.47
CA PRO A 89 -3.73 2.73 20.69
C PRO A 89 -2.35 3.36 20.43
N THR A 90 -1.60 2.86 19.45
CA THR A 90 -0.30 3.45 19.06
C THR A 90 -0.49 4.82 18.44
N ILE A 91 -1.42 4.99 17.49
CA ILE A 91 -1.71 6.31 16.88
C ILE A 91 -2.19 7.30 17.95
N VAL A 92 -3.05 6.88 18.88
CA VAL A 92 -3.52 7.73 20.00
C VAL A 92 -2.35 8.19 20.86
N LYS A 93 -1.50 7.26 21.31
CA LYS A 93 -0.28 7.56 22.09
C LYS A 93 0.62 8.57 21.37
N ILE A 94 0.86 8.36 20.07
CA ILE A 94 1.70 9.26 19.25
C ILE A 94 1.11 10.67 19.20
N CYS A 95 -0.20 10.80 18.98
CA CYS A 95 -0.85 12.11 18.96
C CYS A 95 -0.74 12.83 20.31
N GLU A 96 -0.94 12.12 21.43
CA GLU A 96 -0.77 12.67 22.78
C GLU A 96 0.67 13.16 23.03
N GLU A 97 1.68 12.36 22.67
CA GLU A 97 3.10 12.71 22.81
C GLU A 97 3.51 13.92 21.95
N LEU A 98 2.87 14.09 20.79
CA LEU A 98 3.10 15.20 19.88
C LEU A 98 2.31 16.45 20.25
N GLY A 99 1.32 16.34 21.15
CA GLY A 99 0.39 17.42 21.49
C GLY A 99 -0.63 17.66 20.38
N LEU A 100 -1.01 16.61 19.64
CA LEU A 100 -2.02 16.64 18.57
C LEU A 100 -3.34 16.06 19.07
N THR A 101 -4.44 16.43 18.42
CA THR A 101 -5.78 15.99 18.81
C THR A 101 -6.42 15.15 17.70
N ILE A 102 -6.97 13.99 18.04
CA ILE A 102 -7.79 13.19 17.13
C ILE A 102 -9.26 13.61 17.27
N ASN A 103 -9.81 14.27 16.26
CA ASN A 103 -11.15 14.88 16.32
C ASN A 103 -12.30 13.87 16.30
N ASN A 104 -12.05 12.67 15.77
CA ASN A 104 -13.08 11.65 15.53
C ASN A 104 -12.74 10.30 16.20
N LEU A 105 -12.08 10.34 17.36
CA LEU A 105 -11.59 9.13 18.04
C LEU A 105 -12.70 8.12 18.35
N GLU A 106 -13.91 8.58 18.67
CA GLU A 106 -15.09 7.76 18.94
C GLU A 106 -15.57 6.98 17.71
N ASN A 107 -15.29 7.46 16.51
CA ASN A 107 -15.66 6.82 15.24
C ASN A 107 -14.64 5.75 14.79
N THR A 108 -13.44 5.72 15.40
CA THR A 108 -12.40 4.75 15.10
C THR A 108 -12.47 3.53 16.00
N ARG A 109 -12.18 2.34 15.47
CA ARG A 109 -12.25 1.08 16.24
C ARG A 109 -11.02 0.21 16.00
N SER A 110 -10.50 -0.41 17.07
CA SER A 110 -9.47 -1.43 16.97
C SER A 110 -9.93 -2.61 16.11
N ARG A 111 -9.01 -3.23 15.37
CA ARG A 111 -9.24 -4.38 14.48
C ARG A 111 -10.17 -4.12 13.29
N ARG A 112 -10.61 -2.88 13.07
CA ARG A 112 -11.39 -2.54 11.88
C ARG A 112 -10.51 -2.57 10.64
N ASP A 113 -11.03 -3.08 9.53
CA ASP A 113 -10.30 -3.12 8.27
C ASP A 113 -10.06 -1.75 7.64
N TYR A 114 -10.86 -0.75 8.01
CA TYR A 114 -10.68 0.65 7.62
C TYR A 114 -10.92 1.58 8.80
N ASN A 115 -9.98 2.50 9.03
CA ASN A 115 -10.17 3.67 9.89
C ASN A 115 -9.55 4.90 9.20
N CYS A 116 -10.18 6.06 9.42
CA CYS A 116 -9.62 7.36 9.10
C CYS A 116 -9.52 8.17 10.40
N TYR A 117 -8.29 8.51 10.80
CA TYR A 117 -8.02 9.38 11.96
C TYR A 117 -7.89 10.81 11.47
N GLN A 118 -8.73 11.71 11.98
CA GLN A 118 -8.68 13.13 11.69
C GLN A 118 -7.87 13.83 12.78
N ILE A 119 -6.62 14.18 12.46
CA ILE A 119 -5.63 14.68 13.41
C ILE A 119 -5.45 16.18 13.21
N SER A 120 -5.83 16.99 14.20
CA SER A 120 -5.57 18.43 14.23
C SER A 120 -4.24 18.73 14.90
N TYR A 121 -3.54 19.74 14.40
CA TYR A 121 -2.28 20.26 14.92
C TYR A 121 -2.40 21.75 15.31
N PRO A 122 -1.51 22.28 16.16
CA PRO A 122 -1.48 23.72 16.48
C PRO A 122 -1.18 24.55 15.23
N LEU A 123 -2.19 25.23 14.71
CA LEU A 123 -2.11 26.02 13.47
C LEU A 123 -1.43 27.37 13.72
N LEU A 124 -0.43 27.72 12.91
CA LEU A 124 0.25 29.02 12.90
C LEU A 124 -0.04 29.83 11.63
N PHE A 125 -0.28 29.15 10.50
CA PHE A 125 -0.50 29.79 9.21
C PHE A 125 -1.87 29.42 8.67
N GLU A 126 -2.83 30.33 8.80
CA GLU A 126 -4.19 30.15 8.28
C GLU A 126 -4.22 30.23 6.76
N ASN A 127 -5.04 29.40 6.14
CA ASN A 127 -5.33 29.40 4.72
C ASN A 127 -6.70 28.74 4.49
N ASP A 128 -7.64 29.50 3.90
CA ASP A 128 -9.02 29.03 3.68
C ASP A 128 -9.13 27.84 2.70
N GLU A 129 -8.10 27.61 1.87
CA GLU A 129 -8.09 26.54 0.88
C GLU A 129 -7.53 25.21 1.42
N ILE A 130 -6.89 25.24 2.61
CA ILE A 130 -6.19 24.10 3.20
C ILE A 130 -6.91 23.67 4.48
N ASP A 131 -7.48 22.47 4.46
CA ASP A 131 -8.03 21.85 5.66
C ASP A 131 -6.89 21.60 6.68
N PRO A 132 -6.91 22.21 7.88
CA PRO A 132 -5.87 22.06 8.90
C PRO A 132 -5.93 20.70 9.63
N VAL A 133 -6.46 19.69 8.99
CA VAL A 133 -6.61 18.33 9.52
C VAL A 133 -5.78 17.36 8.67
N ILE A 134 -4.94 16.57 9.32
CA ILE A 134 -4.24 15.44 8.72
C ILE A 134 -5.17 14.22 8.75
N LYS A 135 -5.38 13.57 7.63
CA LYS A 135 -6.08 12.29 7.57
C LYS A 135 -5.06 11.17 7.55
N ALA A 136 -5.05 10.35 8.59
CA ALA A 136 -4.30 9.11 8.63
C ALA A 136 -5.26 7.94 8.44
N GLU A 137 -5.18 7.32 7.28
CA GLU A 137 -6.04 6.20 6.89
C GLU A 137 -5.32 4.87 7.05
N THR A 138 -5.96 3.93 7.71
CA THR A 138 -5.45 2.56 7.82
C THR A 138 -6.39 1.62 7.08
N VAL A 139 -5.87 0.93 6.05
CA VAL A 139 -6.65 0.04 5.18
C VAL A 139 -6.02 -1.35 5.19
N PHE A 140 -6.70 -2.32 5.80
CA PHE A 140 -6.22 -3.70 5.97
C PHE A 140 -6.98 -4.71 5.12
N ILE A 141 -7.69 -4.24 4.11
CA ILE A 141 -8.56 -5.06 3.27
C ILE A 141 -7.77 -5.81 2.21
N GLN A 142 -6.74 -5.17 1.65
CA GLN A 142 -5.94 -5.67 0.53
C GLN A 142 -4.48 -5.77 0.92
N GLU A 143 -3.80 -6.74 0.34
CA GLU A 143 -2.34 -6.81 0.44
C GLU A 143 -1.68 -5.74 -0.42
N CYS A 144 -0.60 -5.17 0.08
CA CYS A 144 0.16 -4.13 -0.58
C CYS A 144 1.46 -4.72 -1.15
N TYR A 145 1.35 -5.47 -2.23
CA TYR A 145 2.48 -6.05 -2.93
C TYR A 145 2.47 -5.60 -4.40
N PRO A 146 3.62 -5.33 -5.02
CA PRO A 146 4.97 -5.26 -4.43
C PRO A 146 5.21 -3.99 -3.62
N GLU A 147 6.19 -4.04 -2.70
CA GLU A 147 6.63 -2.94 -1.88
C GLU A 147 8.16 -2.83 -1.89
N GLU A 148 8.70 -1.65 -1.59
CA GLU A 148 10.13 -1.35 -1.54
C GLU A 148 10.46 -0.41 -0.38
N VAL A 149 11.73 -0.27 -0.01
CA VAL A 149 12.19 0.70 1.00
C VAL A 149 12.62 1.98 0.29
N LYS A 150 12.10 3.11 0.74
CA LYS A 150 12.47 4.45 0.30
C LYS A 150 12.70 5.36 1.49
N GLN A 151 13.31 6.50 1.24
CA GLN A 151 13.44 7.56 2.23
C GLN A 151 12.28 8.55 2.13
N ALA A 152 11.72 8.92 3.29
CA ALA A 152 10.77 10.00 3.44
C ALA A 152 11.41 11.18 4.18
N ASP A 153 11.07 12.40 3.79
CA ASP A 153 11.54 13.63 4.43
C ASP A 153 10.45 14.71 4.40
N SER A 154 10.60 15.74 5.22
CA SER A 154 9.77 16.95 5.17
C SER A 154 10.36 17.99 4.21
N LEU A 155 9.51 18.85 3.65
CA LEU A 155 9.96 19.98 2.82
C LEU A 155 10.95 20.87 3.58
N ILE A 156 10.75 21.06 4.91
CA ILE A 156 11.70 21.79 5.75
C ILE A 156 13.05 21.08 5.82
N GLY A 157 13.07 19.77 6.09
CA GLY A 157 14.29 18.99 6.17
C GLY A 157 15.07 18.98 4.86
N GLU A 158 14.38 18.76 3.75
CA GLU A 158 14.98 18.82 2.39
C GLU A 158 15.60 20.18 2.11
N TRP A 159 14.86 21.25 2.38
CA TRP A 159 15.31 22.63 2.13
C TRP A 159 16.52 22.99 3.00
N LEU A 160 16.48 22.69 4.31
CA LEU A 160 17.60 22.96 5.21
C LEU A 160 18.88 22.29 4.72
N LYS A 161 18.82 21.03 4.34
CA LYS A 161 19.99 20.29 3.85
C LYS A 161 20.49 20.85 2.52
N ALA A 162 19.60 21.15 1.59
CA ALA A 162 19.96 21.72 0.29
C ALA A 162 20.61 23.11 0.40
N ASN A 163 20.33 23.85 1.48
CA ASN A 163 20.90 25.18 1.75
C ASN A 163 22.05 25.18 2.77
N GLY A 164 22.58 24.02 3.14
CA GLY A 164 23.75 23.90 4.01
C GLY A 164 23.46 23.93 5.51
N PHE A 165 22.19 23.91 5.93
CA PHE A 165 21.74 23.92 7.32
C PHE A 165 21.59 22.50 7.92
N THR A 166 22.51 21.59 7.57
CA THR A 166 22.44 20.18 8.00
C THR A 166 22.44 20.02 9.52
N LYS A 167 23.22 20.83 10.23
CA LYS A 167 23.26 20.78 11.71
C LYS A 167 21.92 21.14 12.35
N GLN A 168 21.23 22.14 11.81
CA GLN A 168 19.90 22.53 12.27
C GLN A 168 18.87 21.43 11.97
N ALA A 169 18.97 20.80 10.78
CA ALA A 169 18.12 19.67 10.44
C ALA A 169 18.31 18.50 11.41
N GLU A 170 19.55 18.17 11.80
CA GLU A 170 19.88 17.14 12.80
C GLU A 170 19.37 17.50 14.21
N GLU A 171 19.60 18.74 14.65
CA GLU A 171 19.16 19.24 15.97
C GLU A 171 17.64 19.12 16.15
N TYR A 172 16.87 19.42 15.11
CA TYR A 172 15.40 19.34 15.10
C TYR A 172 14.84 18.00 14.63
N GLU A 173 15.71 16.97 14.46
CA GLU A 173 15.32 15.62 14.01
C GLU A 173 14.64 15.61 12.62
N LEU A 174 14.94 16.64 11.78
CA LEU A 174 14.45 16.79 10.40
C LEU A 174 15.41 16.09 9.42
N ILE A 175 15.63 14.81 9.65
CA ILE A 175 16.47 13.94 8.81
C ILE A 175 15.59 12.91 8.13
N PRO A 176 15.96 12.46 6.91
CA PRO A 176 15.24 11.40 6.21
C PRO A 176 15.18 10.14 7.06
N PHE A 177 14.14 9.37 6.86
CA PHE A 177 14.00 8.06 7.49
C PHE A 177 13.53 7.03 6.45
N ASP A 178 13.98 5.80 6.62
CA ASP A 178 13.59 4.68 5.77
C ASP A 178 12.18 4.21 6.13
N ILE A 179 11.38 3.99 5.11
CA ILE A 179 10.01 3.50 5.23
C ILE A 179 9.68 2.54 4.10
N HIS A 180 8.94 1.48 4.40
CA HIS A 180 8.38 0.61 3.39
C HIS A 180 7.23 1.31 2.65
N VAL A 181 7.29 1.31 1.33
CA VAL A 181 6.29 1.96 0.48
C VAL A 181 5.79 1.01 -0.60
N GLN A 182 4.54 1.19 -0.97
CA GLN A 182 3.98 0.53 -2.16
C GLN A 182 4.73 1.02 -3.41
N THR A 183 5.09 0.11 -4.34
CA THR A 183 5.79 0.49 -5.57
C THR A 183 4.94 1.39 -6.48
N MET A 184 5.59 2.09 -7.41
CA MET A 184 4.91 2.95 -8.38
C MET A 184 3.99 2.14 -9.31
N GLU A 185 4.41 0.96 -9.73
CA GLU A 185 3.65 0.04 -10.58
C GLU A 185 2.34 -0.36 -9.89
N ARG A 186 2.42 -0.78 -8.63
CA ARG A 186 1.22 -1.14 -7.85
C ARG A 186 0.31 0.07 -7.65
N THR A 187 0.88 1.22 -7.34
CA THR A 187 0.10 2.45 -7.15
C THR A 187 -0.59 2.88 -8.44
N LEU A 188 0.07 2.72 -9.60
CA LEU A 188 -0.55 2.98 -10.91
C LEU A 188 -1.77 2.08 -11.14
N VAL A 189 -1.62 0.78 -10.88
CA VAL A 189 -2.74 -0.18 -11.03
C VAL A 189 -3.91 0.19 -10.12
N ASP A 190 -3.64 0.47 -8.83
CA ASP A 190 -4.69 0.86 -7.87
C ASP A 190 -5.41 2.13 -8.29
N LYS A 191 -4.71 3.13 -8.85
CA LYS A 191 -5.31 4.39 -9.31
C LYS A 191 -6.19 4.22 -10.54
N VAL A 192 -5.82 3.35 -11.47
CA VAL A 192 -6.65 3.05 -12.64
C VAL A 192 -7.97 2.40 -12.22
N PHE A 193 -7.92 1.37 -11.36
CA PHE A 193 -9.14 0.76 -10.83
C PHE A 193 -9.97 1.75 -10.01
N ALA A 194 -9.35 2.50 -9.11
CA ALA A 194 -10.05 3.47 -8.27
C ALA A 194 -10.77 4.55 -9.10
N LEU A 195 -10.13 5.06 -10.16
CA LEU A 195 -10.76 6.03 -11.07
C LEU A 195 -12.04 5.47 -11.69
N CYS A 196 -12.00 4.21 -12.15
CA CYS A 196 -13.17 3.52 -12.69
C CYS A 196 -14.24 3.27 -11.61
N ASP A 197 -13.83 2.85 -10.42
CA ASP A 197 -14.75 2.59 -9.30
C ASP A 197 -15.50 3.86 -8.89
N TYR A 198 -14.81 4.99 -8.72
CA TYR A 198 -15.44 6.28 -8.38
C TYR A 198 -16.42 6.75 -9.45
N MET A 199 -16.10 6.56 -10.73
CA MET A 199 -17.06 6.86 -11.82
C MET A 199 -18.31 5.98 -11.74
N LEU A 200 -18.15 4.68 -11.49
CA LEU A 200 -19.28 3.73 -11.40
C LEU A 200 -20.15 3.96 -10.15
N LEU A 201 -19.55 4.47 -9.07
CA LEU A 201 -20.25 4.81 -7.82
C LEU A 201 -20.84 6.22 -7.82
N ASP A 202 -20.65 7.00 -8.88
CA ASP A 202 -21.03 8.42 -8.97
C ASP A 202 -20.41 9.29 -7.86
N ASP A 203 -19.19 8.94 -7.42
CA ASP A 203 -18.43 9.63 -6.39
C ASP A 203 -17.10 10.18 -6.94
N MET A 204 -17.20 11.12 -7.88
CA MET A 204 -16.03 11.64 -8.60
C MET A 204 -15.38 12.84 -7.93
N LYS A 205 -16.05 13.44 -6.92
CA LYS A 205 -15.57 14.68 -6.28
C LYS A 205 -14.24 14.49 -5.55
N LYS A 206 -13.25 15.34 -5.86
CA LYS A 206 -11.88 15.29 -5.35
C LYS A 206 -11.05 14.08 -5.77
N HIS A 207 -11.55 13.28 -6.75
CA HIS A 207 -10.86 12.08 -7.23
C HIS A 207 -10.18 12.27 -8.60
N SER A 208 -10.39 13.39 -9.30
CA SER A 208 -9.71 13.70 -10.56
C SER A 208 -8.18 13.75 -10.47
N ARG A 209 -7.63 13.93 -9.25
CA ARG A 209 -6.19 13.83 -8.98
C ARG A 209 -5.57 12.50 -9.44
N HIS A 210 -6.37 11.42 -9.53
CA HIS A 210 -5.88 10.14 -10.04
C HIS A 210 -5.48 10.23 -11.52
N ILE A 211 -6.16 11.05 -12.33
CA ILE A 211 -5.81 11.26 -13.76
C ILE A 211 -4.41 11.88 -13.86
N TYR A 212 -4.14 12.92 -13.09
CA TYR A 212 -2.82 13.53 -13.03
C TYR A 212 -1.74 12.55 -12.56
N ASP A 213 -2.02 11.79 -11.51
CA ASP A 213 -1.07 10.82 -10.95
C ASP A 213 -0.76 9.71 -11.95
N ILE A 214 -1.77 9.17 -12.65
CA ILE A 214 -1.60 8.17 -13.72
C ILE A 214 -0.69 8.73 -14.82
N TYR A 215 -0.97 9.95 -15.29
CA TYR A 215 -0.14 10.62 -16.30
C TYR A 215 1.32 10.74 -15.89
N GLN A 216 1.60 11.14 -14.64
CA GLN A 216 2.96 11.26 -14.13
C GLN A 216 3.66 9.91 -13.95
N LEU A 217 2.94 8.91 -13.43
CA LEU A 217 3.48 7.57 -13.22
C LEU A 217 3.87 6.89 -14.54
N LEU A 218 3.12 7.10 -15.62
CA LEU A 218 3.43 6.57 -16.95
C LEU A 218 4.69 7.15 -17.60
N LYS A 219 5.31 8.15 -17.00
CA LYS A 219 6.64 8.64 -17.40
C LYS A 219 7.78 7.82 -16.78
N ARG A 220 7.49 6.95 -15.81
CA ARG A 220 8.46 6.21 -14.98
C ARG A 220 8.20 4.71 -14.92
N VAL A 221 6.96 4.29 -15.07
CA VAL A 221 6.54 2.89 -15.02
C VAL A 221 6.57 2.31 -16.42
N GLU A 222 7.24 1.17 -16.55
CA GLU A 222 7.27 0.40 -17.80
C GLU A 222 6.09 -0.57 -17.86
N LEU A 223 5.33 -0.50 -18.95
CA LEU A 223 4.16 -1.36 -19.20
C LEU A 223 4.61 -2.64 -19.92
N ASN A 224 5.16 -3.58 -19.18
CA ASN A 224 5.68 -4.87 -19.64
C ASN A 224 4.84 -6.05 -19.12
N ASP A 225 5.31 -7.29 -19.36
CA ASP A 225 4.59 -8.50 -18.94
C ASP A 225 4.50 -8.64 -17.41
N ASP A 226 5.51 -8.19 -16.65
CA ASP A 226 5.46 -8.17 -15.19
C ASP A 226 4.37 -7.19 -14.69
N PHE A 227 4.24 -6.04 -15.35
CA PHE A 227 3.15 -5.10 -15.06
C PHE A 227 1.79 -5.70 -15.38
N ARG A 228 1.64 -6.42 -16.52
CA ARG A 228 0.42 -7.14 -16.87
C ARG A 228 0.04 -8.18 -15.81
N ALA A 229 1.01 -8.99 -15.37
CA ALA A 229 0.81 -9.97 -14.30
C ALA A 229 0.37 -9.29 -12.99
N LEU A 230 0.93 -8.12 -12.68
CA LEU A 230 0.52 -7.32 -11.52
C LEU A 230 -0.93 -6.83 -11.66
N VAL A 231 -1.34 -6.35 -12.83
CA VAL A 231 -2.74 -5.92 -13.08
C VAL A 231 -3.72 -7.07 -12.83
N HIS A 232 -3.43 -8.26 -13.35
CA HIS A 232 -4.25 -9.45 -13.13
C HIS A 232 -4.35 -9.80 -11.64
N ARG A 233 -3.24 -9.83 -10.93
CA ARG A 233 -3.22 -10.10 -9.51
C ARG A 233 -4.04 -9.10 -8.71
N VAL A 234 -3.86 -7.80 -8.98
CA VAL A 234 -4.60 -6.75 -8.28
C VAL A 234 -6.09 -6.83 -8.57
N ARG A 235 -6.48 -7.16 -9.81
CA ARG A 235 -7.88 -7.41 -10.17
C ARG A 235 -8.47 -8.54 -9.33
N GLU A 236 -7.76 -9.67 -9.21
CA GLU A 236 -8.19 -10.81 -8.42
C GLU A 236 -8.35 -10.48 -6.92
N ASP A 237 -7.42 -9.70 -6.34
CA ASP A 237 -7.56 -9.23 -4.96
C ASP A 237 -8.77 -8.30 -4.78
N ARG A 238 -9.03 -7.43 -5.75
CA ARG A 238 -10.09 -6.41 -5.67
C ARG A 238 -11.48 -6.96 -5.94
N LYS A 239 -11.65 -7.97 -6.76
CA LYS A 239 -12.98 -8.46 -7.19
C LYS A 239 -13.85 -8.98 -6.05
N TYR A 240 -13.26 -9.35 -4.91
CA TYR A 240 -13.97 -9.80 -3.71
C TYR A 240 -14.50 -8.65 -2.84
N HIS A 241 -14.26 -7.40 -3.24
CA HIS A 241 -14.72 -6.21 -2.52
C HIS A 241 -15.86 -5.53 -3.25
N SER A 242 -16.99 -5.35 -2.55
CA SER A 242 -18.22 -4.77 -3.14
C SER A 242 -18.04 -3.35 -3.70
N LEU A 243 -17.06 -2.60 -3.20
CA LEU A 243 -16.74 -1.24 -3.68
C LEU A 243 -15.77 -1.23 -4.87
N CYS A 244 -15.17 -2.37 -5.24
CA CYS A 244 -14.24 -2.48 -6.36
C CYS A 244 -14.97 -3.04 -7.59
N ILE A 245 -15.95 -2.31 -8.10
CA ILE A 245 -16.86 -2.76 -9.17
C ILE A 245 -16.09 -2.96 -10.49
N SER A 246 -15.10 -2.12 -10.75
CA SER A 246 -14.28 -2.18 -11.99
C SER A 246 -13.37 -3.40 -12.07
N ALA A 247 -13.14 -4.10 -10.97
CA ALA A 247 -12.34 -5.31 -10.93
C ALA A 247 -13.16 -6.59 -11.14
N GLN A 248 -14.49 -6.52 -11.13
CA GLN A 248 -15.36 -7.69 -11.27
C GLN A 248 -15.30 -8.29 -12.67
N ASP A 249 -15.67 -9.58 -12.80
CA ASP A 249 -15.53 -10.36 -14.03
C ASP A 249 -16.32 -9.79 -15.23
N ASN A 250 -17.42 -9.06 -14.97
CA ASN A 250 -18.23 -8.40 -15.99
C ASN A 250 -17.74 -6.99 -16.37
N ALA A 251 -16.74 -6.45 -15.67
CA ALA A 251 -16.23 -5.11 -15.93
C ALA A 251 -15.18 -5.10 -17.06
N ASP A 252 -15.25 -4.09 -17.90
CA ASP A 252 -14.29 -3.81 -18.98
C ASP A 252 -13.59 -2.48 -18.69
N VAL A 253 -12.39 -2.54 -18.09
CA VAL A 253 -11.64 -1.35 -17.68
C VAL A 253 -11.27 -0.45 -18.86
N PRO A 254 -10.79 -0.94 -20.02
CA PRO A 254 -10.60 -0.12 -21.21
C PRO A 254 -11.86 0.64 -21.64
N ALA A 255 -13.01 -0.01 -21.66
CA ALA A 255 -14.28 0.65 -22.00
C ALA A 255 -14.68 1.70 -20.95
N LEU A 256 -14.44 1.44 -19.65
CA LEU A 256 -14.69 2.42 -18.59
C LEU A 256 -13.78 3.65 -18.72
N LEU A 257 -12.50 3.46 -18.99
CA LEU A 257 -11.55 4.56 -19.22
C LEU A 257 -11.93 5.38 -20.45
N LYS A 258 -12.35 4.72 -21.54
CA LYS A 258 -12.86 5.39 -22.73
C LYS A 258 -14.08 6.25 -22.39
N ARG A 259 -15.00 5.74 -21.57
CA ARG A 259 -16.16 6.51 -21.10
C ARG A 259 -15.72 7.73 -20.27
N VAL A 260 -14.69 7.62 -19.40
CA VAL A 260 -14.13 8.77 -18.66
C VAL A 260 -13.65 9.85 -19.64
N ILE A 261 -12.93 9.46 -20.70
CA ILE A 261 -12.41 10.39 -21.71
C ILE A 261 -13.56 11.05 -22.47
N GLU A 262 -14.47 10.27 -23.03
CA GLU A 262 -15.58 10.75 -23.89
C GLU A 262 -16.56 11.66 -23.15
N THR A 263 -16.88 11.34 -21.89
CA THR A 263 -17.82 12.13 -21.09
C THR A 263 -17.18 13.34 -20.42
N GLY A 264 -15.85 13.32 -20.22
CA GLY A 264 -15.15 14.36 -19.46
C GLY A 264 -15.66 14.50 -18.02
N CYS A 265 -16.20 13.42 -17.43
CA CYS A 265 -16.89 13.48 -16.13
C CYS A 265 -16.03 13.99 -14.98
N TYR A 266 -14.71 13.90 -15.08
CA TYR A 266 -13.75 14.44 -14.10
C TYR A 266 -13.24 15.84 -14.43
N LYS A 267 -13.53 16.40 -15.62
CA LYS A 267 -12.92 17.67 -16.07
C LYS A 267 -13.20 18.82 -15.10
N LYS A 268 -14.44 18.98 -14.70
CA LYS A 268 -14.83 20.05 -13.76
C LYS A 268 -14.09 19.90 -12.42
N ASP A 269 -14.06 18.70 -11.86
CA ASP A 269 -13.35 18.41 -10.59
C ASP A 269 -11.83 18.64 -10.72
N TYR A 270 -11.26 18.32 -11.89
CA TYR A 270 -9.84 18.55 -12.17
C TYR A 270 -9.50 20.05 -12.17
N GLU A 271 -10.29 20.86 -12.85
CA GLU A 271 -10.09 22.29 -12.94
C GLU A 271 -10.33 23.03 -11.60
N GLU A 272 -11.33 22.58 -10.82
CA GLU A 272 -11.68 23.21 -9.54
C GLU A 272 -10.79 22.75 -8.38
N HIS A 273 -10.31 21.52 -8.37
CA HIS A 273 -9.61 20.95 -7.23
C HIS A 273 -8.18 20.47 -7.57
N THR A 274 -7.99 19.61 -8.60
CA THR A 274 -6.66 19.05 -8.86
C THR A 274 -5.67 20.11 -9.29
N ARG A 275 -6.07 21.02 -10.17
CA ARG A 275 -5.22 22.09 -10.71
C ARG A 275 -4.66 23.00 -9.62
N THR A 276 -5.42 23.28 -8.57
CA THR A 276 -4.97 24.15 -7.45
C THR A 276 -3.92 23.48 -6.57
N MET A 277 -3.80 22.14 -6.63
CA MET A 277 -2.80 21.39 -5.87
C MET A 277 -1.46 21.23 -6.60
N LEU A 278 -1.38 21.58 -7.89
CA LEU A 278 -0.19 21.35 -8.72
C LEU A 278 0.88 22.43 -8.46
N TYR A 279 2.14 22.01 -8.30
CA TYR A 279 3.29 22.93 -8.22
C TYR A 279 3.75 23.41 -9.60
N ALA A 280 3.42 22.68 -10.67
CA ALA A 280 3.65 23.08 -12.05
C ALA A 280 2.37 22.86 -12.87
N PRO A 281 2.03 23.76 -13.81
CA PRO A 281 0.84 23.63 -14.64
C PRO A 281 0.79 22.29 -15.39
N CYS A 282 -0.36 21.65 -15.38
CA CYS A 282 -0.69 20.50 -16.22
C CYS A 282 -2.22 20.58 -16.46
N ASP A 283 -2.62 20.76 -17.70
CA ASP A 283 -4.02 20.90 -18.04
C ASP A 283 -4.70 19.51 -18.08
N TYR A 284 -6.03 19.50 -17.97
CA TYR A 284 -6.80 18.26 -18.02
C TYR A 284 -6.58 17.51 -19.34
N GLU A 285 -6.53 18.21 -20.46
CA GLU A 285 -6.27 17.69 -21.79
C GLU A 285 -4.91 17.01 -21.93
N GLU A 286 -3.90 17.53 -21.24
CA GLU A 286 -2.59 16.90 -21.14
C GLU A 286 -2.66 15.63 -20.25
N ALA A 287 -3.24 15.75 -19.07
CA ALA A 287 -3.27 14.66 -18.10
C ALA A 287 -4.09 13.45 -18.58
N ILE A 288 -5.20 13.70 -19.33
CA ILE A 288 -6.09 12.65 -19.83
C ILE A 288 -5.41 11.73 -20.86
N THR A 289 -4.35 12.20 -21.55
CA THR A 289 -3.56 11.37 -22.48
C THR A 289 -2.92 10.16 -21.79
N GLY A 290 -2.77 10.22 -20.47
CA GLY A 290 -2.34 9.08 -19.68
C GLY A 290 -3.34 7.92 -19.76
N LEU A 291 -4.63 8.20 -19.75
CA LEU A 291 -5.67 7.16 -19.88
C LEU A 291 -5.69 6.54 -21.29
N GLU A 292 -5.45 7.35 -22.33
CA GLU A 292 -5.31 6.86 -23.70
C GLU A 292 -4.15 5.86 -23.79
N LYS A 293 -2.98 6.20 -23.21
CA LYS A 293 -1.84 5.28 -23.15
C LYS A 293 -2.14 3.98 -22.43
N ILE A 294 -2.91 4.02 -21.33
CA ILE A 294 -3.34 2.80 -20.63
C ILE A 294 -4.23 1.94 -21.54
N ILE A 295 -5.17 2.54 -22.24
CA ILE A 295 -6.07 1.82 -23.18
C ILE A 295 -5.24 1.19 -24.31
N ASP A 296 -4.39 1.97 -24.97
CA ASP A 296 -3.57 1.53 -26.11
C ASP A 296 -2.57 0.43 -25.73
N SER A 297 -2.09 0.42 -24.49
CA SER A 297 -1.20 -0.61 -23.99
C SER A 297 -1.84 -2.00 -23.89
N GLY A 298 -3.17 -2.08 -23.79
CA GLY A 298 -3.90 -3.31 -23.55
C GLY A 298 -3.65 -3.98 -22.19
N MET A 299 -2.89 -3.36 -21.28
CA MET A 299 -2.50 -3.97 -20.00
C MET A 299 -3.68 -4.27 -19.06
N PHE A 300 -4.77 -3.51 -19.17
CA PHE A 300 -5.99 -3.68 -18.38
C PHE A 300 -7.11 -4.40 -19.15
N ALA A 301 -6.85 -4.82 -20.39
CA ALA A 301 -7.81 -5.64 -21.14
C ALA A 301 -8.00 -7.01 -20.47
N LYS A 302 -9.13 -7.64 -20.75
CA LYS A 302 -9.32 -9.05 -20.41
C LYS A 302 -8.35 -9.86 -21.26
N ASP A 303 -7.53 -10.64 -20.62
CA ASP A 303 -6.55 -11.50 -21.29
C ASP A 303 -7.07 -12.93 -21.32
N GLU A 304 -7.68 -13.31 -22.43
CA GLU A 304 -8.20 -14.67 -22.62
C GLU A 304 -7.09 -15.72 -22.62
N ASP A 305 -5.85 -15.35 -22.98
CA ASP A 305 -4.73 -16.28 -22.94
C ASP A 305 -4.22 -16.48 -21.52
N TYR A 306 -4.23 -15.43 -20.68
CA TYR A 306 -3.97 -15.56 -19.25
C TYR A 306 -5.00 -16.47 -18.59
N GLU A 307 -6.29 -16.23 -18.80
CA GLU A 307 -7.39 -17.05 -18.27
C GLU A 307 -7.30 -18.51 -18.77
N ARG A 308 -6.99 -18.70 -20.05
CA ARG A 308 -6.80 -20.05 -20.61
C ARG A 308 -5.58 -20.78 -20.04
N ASN A 309 -4.51 -20.07 -19.68
CA ASN A 309 -3.24 -20.65 -19.25
C ASN A 309 -3.02 -20.63 -17.75
N THR A 310 -3.97 -20.12 -16.98
CA THR A 310 -3.91 -20.03 -15.52
C THR A 310 -4.97 -20.94 -14.89
N ILE A 311 -4.59 -21.64 -13.84
CA ILE A 311 -5.51 -22.44 -13.00
C ILE A 311 -5.68 -21.69 -11.68
N HIS A 312 -6.94 -21.38 -11.35
CA HIS A 312 -7.31 -20.75 -10.10
C HIS A 312 -7.71 -21.81 -9.08
N ILE A 313 -7.02 -21.83 -7.93
CA ILE A 313 -7.22 -22.86 -6.90
C ILE A 313 -7.57 -22.15 -5.60
N SER A 314 -8.81 -22.31 -5.15
CA SER A 314 -9.24 -21.82 -3.84
C SER A 314 -8.88 -22.83 -2.76
N VAL A 315 -8.19 -22.36 -1.72
CA VAL A 315 -7.72 -23.20 -0.61
C VAL A 315 -8.12 -22.54 0.70
N SER A 316 -8.62 -23.29 1.67
CA SER A 316 -8.96 -22.75 2.99
C SER A 316 -7.79 -21.96 3.60
N SER A 317 -8.07 -20.82 4.21
CA SER A 317 -7.06 -20.03 4.92
C SER A 317 -6.39 -20.80 6.08
N ALA A 318 -6.99 -21.91 6.55
CA ALA A 318 -6.42 -22.82 7.53
C ALA A 318 -5.16 -23.55 7.01
N ALA A 319 -4.97 -23.65 5.70
CA ALA A 319 -3.75 -24.16 5.10
C ALA A 319 -2.52 -23.29 5.37
N LYS A 320 -2.70 -21.98 5.61
CA LYS A 320 -1.60 -21.02 5.80
C LYS A 320 -0.86 -21.26 7.12
N ILE A 321 0.46 -21.42 7.04
CA ILE A 321 1.36 -21.48 8.20
C ILE A 321 1.94 -20.09 8.47
N ALA A 322 2.51 -19.46 7.43
CA ALA A 322 3.16 -18.15 7.54
C ALA A 322 3.06 -17.37 6.22
N SER A 323 3.16 -16.05 6.35
CA SER A 323 3.28 -15.13 5.22
C SER A 323 4.66 -14.48 5.26
N TYR A 324 5.39 -14.54 4.16
CA TYR A 324 6.68 -13.91 3.98
C TYR A 324 6.60 -12.85 2.86
N LYS A 325 7.59 -11.97 2.79
CA LYS A 325 7.65 -10.90 1.78
C LYS A 325 7.49 -11.43 0.35
N GLU A 326 8.11 -12.58 0.06
CA GLU A 326 8.17 -13.13 -1.31
C GLU A 326 7.18 -14.28 -1.55
N TYR A 327 6.74 -14.98 -0.52
CA TYR A 327 5.89 -16.17 -0.67
C TYR A 327 4.97 -16.43 0.52
N ARG A 328 3.95 -17.28 0.31
CA ARG A 328 3.15 -17.91 1.35
C ARG A 328 3.66 -19.30 1.61
N LEU A 329 3.84 -19.64 2.89
CA LEU A 329 4.11 -21.01 3.34
C LEU A 329 2.79 -21.61 3.80
N CYS A 330 2.42 -22.72 3.18
CA CYS A 330 1.19 -23.44 3.45
C CYS A 330 1.46 -24.92 3.74
N LYS A 331 0.51 -25.62 4.38
CA LYS A 331 0.53 -27.04 4.61
C LYS A 331 -0.48 -27.77 3.71
N MET A 332 -0.18 -29.01 3.38
CA MET A 332 -1.11 -29.92 2.72
C MET A 332 -2.22 -30.37 3.69
N PRO A 333 -3.39 -30.83 3.18
CA PRO A 333 -4.42 -31.44 4.01
C PRO A 333 -3.89 -32.65 4.78
N GLU A 334 -4.12 -32.73 6.10
CA GLU A 334 -3.52 -33.76 7.00
C GLU A 334 -3.91 -35.21 6.63
N ASN A 335 -5.11 -35.37 6.11
CA ASN A 335 -5.63 -36.70 5.73
C ASN A 335 -5.30 -37.13 4.29
N GLY A 336 -4.52 -36.30 3.56
CA GLY A 336 -4.11 -36.57 2.20
C GLY A 336 -2.79 -37.38 2.11
N LYS A 337 -2.44 -37.80 0.90
CA LYS A 337 -1.16 -38.47 0.60
C LYS A 337 0.06 -37.69 1.08
N TYR A 338 -0.04 -36.38 1.11
CA TYR A 338 1.04 -35.42 1.45
C TYR A 338 0.79 -34.70 2.78
N GLY A 339 0.08 -35.29 3.73
CA GLY A 339 -0.34 -34.60 4.98
C GLY A 339 0.79 -34.05 5.86
N ASP A 340 2.02 -34.59 5.75
CA ASP A 340 3.21 -34.08 6.45
C ASP A 340 4.04 -33.09 5.62
N TYR A 341 3.53 -32.65 4.46
CA TYR A 341 4.25 -31.77 3.55
C TYR A 341 3.74 -30.31 3.65
N THR A 342 4.66 -29.41 3.38
CA THR A 342 4.41 -27.99 3.19
C THR A 342 4.79 -27.55 1.78
N TYR A 343 4.27 -26.41 1.33
CA TYR A 343 4.59 -25.84 0.04
C TYR A 343 4.69 -24.32 0.13
N LYS A 344 5.45 -23.73 -0.81
CA LYS A 344 5.64 -22.30 -0.94
C LYS A 344 5.04 -21.82 -2.25
N ILE A 345 4.15 -20.84 -2.20
CA ILE A 345 3.64 -20.17 -3.40
C ILE A 345 4.12 -18.73 -3.40
N PRO A 346 4.82 -18.28 -4.46
CA PRO A 346 5.23 -16.88 -4.59
C PRO A 346 4.04 -15.92 -4.50
N ASN A 347 4.20 -14.82 -3.79
CA ASN A 347 3.12 -13.86 -3.57
C ASN A 347 2.53 -13.29 -4.85
N LYS A 348 3.28 -13.25 -5.95
CA LYS A 348 2.77 -12.86 -7.27
C LYS A 348 1.64 -13.74 -7.81
N TYR A 349 1.47 -14.92 -7.27
CA TYR A 349 0.43 -15.89 -7.65
C TYR A 349 -0.65 -16.06 -6.57
N VAL A 350 -0.72 -15.19 -5.57
CA VAL A 350 -1.62 -15.35 -4.44
C VAL A 350 -2.56 -14.16 -4.32
N SER A 351 -3.85 -14.42 -4.15
CA SER A 351 -4.83 -13.44 -3.66
C SER A 351 -5.61 -13.99 -2.47
N ILE A 352 -6.28 -13.11 -1.71
CA ILE A 352 -6.98 -13.47 -0.48
C ILE A 352 -8.47 -13.17 -0.63
N ASN A 353 -9.28 -14.21 -0.60
CA ASN A 353 -10.73 -14.08 -0.48
C ASN A 353 -11.13 -14.13 1.00
N ARG A 354 -11.30 -12.95 1.62
CA ARG A 354 -11.61 -12.85 3.05
C ARG A 354 -13.05 -13.22 3.37
N SER A 355 -13.99 -12.99 2.45
CA SER A 355 -15.40 -13.33 2.65
C SER A 355 -15.60 -14.84 2.79
N GLU A 356 -14.83 -15.63 2.06
CA GLU A 356 -14.85 -17.10 2.08
C GLU A 356 -13.76 -17.70 2.96
N LYS A 357 -12.92 -16.87 3.60
CA LYS A 357 -11.74 -17.31 4.37
C LYS A 357 -10.84 -18.23 3.54
N ALA A 358 -10.60 -17.87 2.29
CA ALA A 358 -9.82 -18.64 1.36
C ALA A 358 -8.57 -17.89 0.89
N ILE A 359 -7.55 -18.64 0.52
CA ILE A 359 -6.40 -18.21 -0.26
C ILE A 359 -6.64 -18.70 -1.67
N VAL A 360 -6.51 -17.82 -2.66
CA VAL A 360 -6.66 -18.21 -4.07
C VAL A 360 -5.29 -18.15 -4.72
N PHE A 361 -4.88 -19.28 -5.31
CA PHE A 361 -3.66 -19.38 -6.10
C PHE A 361 -3.99 -19.27 -7.58
N HIS A 362 -3.25 -18.44 -8.32
CA HIS A 362 -3.38 -18.18 -9.75
C HIS A 362 -2.14 -18.73 -10.46
N LEU A 363 -2.06 -20.05 -10.64
CA LEU A 363 -0.86 -20.72 -11.10
C LEU A 363 -0.90 -20.94 -12.62
N PRO A 364 0.19 -20.61 -13.37
CA PRO A 364 0.34 -21.07 -14.75
C PRO A 364 0.16 -22.58 -14.88
N LYS A 365 -0.46 -23.05 -15.94
CA LYS A 365 -0.72 -24.51 -16.14
C LYS A 365 0.53 -25.37 -16.11
N ASP A 366 1.67 -24.82 -16.50
CA ASP A 366 2.97 -25.48 -16.52
C ASP A 366 3.75 -25.33 -15.21
N TYR A 367 3.20 -24.63 -14.21
CA TYR A 367 3.84 -24.44 -12.90
C TYR A 367 3.91 -25.79 -12.16
N VAL A 368 5.04 -26.05 -11.51
CA VAL A 368 5.24 -27.20 -10.63
C VAL A 368 5.28 -26.72 -9.19
N VAL A 369 4.35 -27.21 -8.36
CA VAL A 369 4.33 -26.93 -6.93
C VAL A 369 5.28 -27.88 -6.22
N GLU A 370 6.34 -27.31 -5.65
CA GLU A 370 7.30 -28.08 -4.85
C GLU A 370 6.80 -28.28 -3.42
N LEU A 371 6.66 -29.53 -3.04
CA LEU A 371 6.31 -29.96 -1.69
C LEU A 371 7.57 -30.36 -0.92
N ARG A 372 7.63 -30.03 0.38
CA ARG A 372 8.72 -30.44 1.27
C ARG A 372 8.17 -31.06 2.55
N ASN A 373 8.62 -32.26 2.87
CA ASN A 373 8.31 -32.88 4.15
C ASN A 373 9.18 -32.28 5.26
N GLY A 374 8.56 -31.71 6.28
CA GLY A 374 9.25 -31.01 7.37
C GLY A 374 10.07 -31.92 8.28
N ARG A 375 9.81 -33.26 8.28
CA ARG A 375 10.50 -34.22 9.14
C ARG A 375 11.63 -34.96 8.40
N THR A 376 11.37 -35.38 7.17
CA THR A 376 12.30 -36.26 6.41
C THR A 376 13.14 -35.47 5.40
N ASN A 377 12.83 -34.19 5.17
CA ASN A 377 13.40 -33.37 4.10
C ASN A 377 13.16 -33.90 2.67
N GLN A 378 12.31 -34.89 2.50
CA GLN A 378 11.91 -35.35 1.18
C GLN A 378 11.15 -34.28 0.42
N THR A 379 11.37 -34.16 -0.87
CA THR A 379 10.67 -33.26 -1.78
C THR A 379 9.81 -34.04 -2.76
N ALA A 380 8.71 -33.42 -3.21
CA ALA A 380 7.88 -33.93 -4.29
C ALA A 380 7.42 -32.77 -5.14
N GLY A 381 7.37 -32.92 -6.47
CA GLY A 381 6.81 -31.91 -7.38
C GLY A 381 5.43 -32.38 -7.84
N LEU A 382 4.44 -31.50 -7.78
CA LEU A 382 3.11 -31.75 -8.32
C LEU A 382 2.84 -30.75 -9.47
N THR A 383 2.28 -31.24 -10.55
CA THR A 383 1.66 -30.36 -11.55
C THR A 383 0.52 -29.57 -10.88
N VAL A 384 0.15 -28.44 -11.44
CA VAL A 384 -0.95 -27.61 -10.88
C VAL A 384 -2.25 -28.41 -10.78
N THR A 385 -2.52 -29.30 -11.75
CA THR A 385 -3.73 -30.14 -11.76
C THR A 385 -3.71 -31.18 -10.64
N GLU A 386 -2.57 -31.84 -10.41
CA GLU A 386 -2.39 -32.79 -9.31
C GLU A 386 -2.49 -32.06 -7.95
N PHE A 387 -1.85 -30.92 -7.84
CA PHE A 387 -1.91 -30.08 -6.64
C PHE A 387 -3.35 -29.64 -6.34
N ALA A 388 -4.07 -29.15 -7.35
CA ALA A 388 -5.48 -28.75 -7.20
C ALA A 388 -6.34 -29.92 -6.69
N ALA A 389 -6.16 -31.13 -7.20
CA ALA A 389 -6.89 -32.32 -6.75
C ALA A 389 -6.66 -32.65 -5.27
N GLU A 390 -5.48 -32.30 -4.72
CA GLU A 390 -5.15 -32.54 -3.32
C GLU A 390 -5.69 -31.47 -2.36
N VAL A 391 -5.80 -30.19 -2.79
CA VAL A 391 -6.06 -29.06 -1.89
C VAL A 391 -7.40 -28.34 -2.13
N ALA A 392 -7.97 -28.42 -3.35
CA ALA A 392 -9.24 -27.78 -3.65
C ALA A 392 -10.39 -28.42 -2.87
N ASP A 393 -11.41 -27.60 -2.55
CA ASP A 393 -12.64 -28.03 -1.87
C ASP A 393 -12.43 -28.68 -0.48
N LYS A 394 -11.26 -28.48 0.14
CA LYS A 394 -10.98 -28.92 1.50
C LYS A 394 -11.38 -27.83 2.48
N ASP A 395 -12.22 -28.18 3.45
CA ASP A 395 -12.61 -27.28 4.53
C ASP A 395 -11.51 -27.10 5.60
N GLU A 396 -11.76 -26.25 6.59
CA GLU A 396 -10.81 -25.98 7.68
C GLU A 396 -10.40 -27.26 8.43
N SER A 397 -11.29 -28.24 8.56
CA SER A 397 -11.04 -29.48 9.31
C SER A 397 -9.97 -30.36 8.66
N ALA A 398 -9.82 -30.29 7.34
CA ALA A 398 -8.80 -31.03 6.60
C ALA A 398 -7.36 -30.60 6.96
N TYR A 399 -7.19 -29.40 7.51
CA TYR A 399 -5.88 -28.83 7.86
C TYR A 399 -5.51 -28.97 9.33
N GLY A 400 -6.39 -29.51 10.18
CA GLY A 400 -6.16 -29.76 11.61
C GLY A 400 -5.78 -28.54 12.44
N THR A 401 -5.61 -28.76 13.74
CA THR A 401 -5.22 -27.70 14.70
C THR A 401 -3.72 -27.65 15.02
N LYS A 402 -2.89 -28.51 14.42
CA LYS A 402 -1.45 -28.54 14.68
C LYS A 402 -0.76 -27.28 14.14
N ILE A 403 -0.43 -26.37 15.04
CA ILE A 403 0.47 -25.25 14.78
C ILE A 403 1.89 -25.82 14.64
N ILE A 404 2.40 -25.91 13.42
CA ILE A 404 3.83 -26.16 13.18
C ILE A 404 4.56 -24.88 13.59
N ARG A 405 5.32 -24.94 14.69
CA ARG A 405 6.09 -23.78 15.16
C ARG A 405 7.21 -23.47 14.17
N PRO A 406 7.51 -22.17 13.90
CA PRO A 406 8.60 -21.77 12.98
C PRO A 406 9.95 -22.40 13.29
N SER A 407 10.25 -22.71 14.56
CA SER A 407 11.47 -23.40 15.00
C SER A 407 11.61 -24.84 14.47
N GLN A 408 10.55 -25.44 13.94
CA GLN A 408 10.59 -26.78 13.33
C GLN A 408 10.85 -26.72 11.82
N LEU A 409 10.91 -25.53 11.23
CA LEU A 409 11.13 -25.29 9.80
C LEU A 409 12.55 -24.77 9.49
N SER A 410 13.42 -24.66 10.52
CA SER A 410 14.76 -24.12 10.36
C SER A 410 15.75 -25.17 9.92
N SER A 411 16.09 -25.22 8.65
CA SER A 411 17.44 -25.50 8.16
C SER A 411 17.63 -25.14 6.69
N ASP A 412 17.39 -23.88 6.32
CA ASP A 412 18.01 -23.32 5.12
C ASP A 412 18.79 -22.07 5.56
N GLY A 413 20.14 -22.19 5.50
CA GLY A 413 21.07 -21.21 6.02
C GLY A 413 20.91 -19.86 5.31
N ASN A 414 20.53 -18.89 6.10
CA ASN A 414 21.08 -17.55 6.15
C ASN A 414 20.44 -16.81 7.34
N THR A 415 20.95 -17.12 8.52
CA THR A 415 20.65 -16.34 9.71
C THR A 415 21.62 -15.18 9.75
N HIS A 416 21.19 -13.99 9.44
CA HIS A 416 21.80 -12.81 10.05
C HIS A 416 21.43 -12.82 11.54
N LYS A 417 22.30 -13.42 12.34
CA LYS A 417 22.31 -13.24 13.79
C LYS A 417 22.63 -11.77 14.07
N LYS A 418 21.64 -11.02 14.52
CA LYS A 418 21.91 -9.86 15.38
C LYS A 418 22.21 -10.40 16.77
N GLU A 419 23.48 -10.37 17.15
CA GLU A 419 23.91 -10.53 18.54
C GLU A 419 23.39 -9.36 19.37
N THR A 420 22.35 -9.62 20.18
CA THR A 420 22.03 -8.77 21.31
C THR A 420 22.78 -9.31 22.51
N GLY A 421 23.96 -8.75 22.75
CA GLY A 421 24.68 -8.93 24.03
C GLY A 421 23.94 -8.18 25.14
N PHE A 422 23.22 -8.91 25.96
CA PHE A 422 22.89 -8.46 27.30
C PHE A 422 23.93 -9.01 28.24
N ASN A 423 24.85 -8.16 28.68
CA ASN A 423 25.67 -8.42 29.86
C ASN A 423 24.98 -7.83 31.09
N SER A 424 24.64 -8.73 31.98
CA SER A 424 24.29 -8.45 33.38
C SER A 424 25.44 -7.80 34.11
N LYS A 425 25.24 -6.62 34.67
CA LYS A 425 25.62 -6.26 36.05
C LYS A 425 24.76 -5.08 36.49
#